data_0b2bba4b96dc4c3da08cec8d4e7c0b47
#
_entry.id   0b2bba4b96dc4c3da08cec8d4e7c0b47
#
_cell.length_a   1.000
_cell.length_b   1.000
_cell.length_c   1.000
_cell.angle_alpha   90.00
_cell.angle_beta   90.00
_cell.angle_gamma   90.00
#
_symmetry.space_group_name_H-M   'P 1'
#
loop_
_entity.id
_entity.type
_entity.pdbx_description
1 polymer ?
#
loop_
_entity_poly.entity_id
_entity_poly.type
_entity_poly.pdbx_seq_one_letter_code
_entity_poly.pdbx_strand_id
1 'polypeptide(L)'
;MGAELGATTSIFPSDEITHEFLKAQGREEAYTPLCADADAVYDEEVNIDLSKLEPLAACPHSPDNVKSVSELSGMKIDQVCIGSCTNSSLLDMMKVAHILKGKTVNPDVSLAIAPGSKQV
;
A
#
# COMPACT_ATOMS: atom_id res chain seq x y z
N MET A 1 -6.43 3.35 3.33
CA MET A 1 -5.64 3.98 4.43
C MET A 1 -6.54 4.58 5.50
N GLY A 2 -7.54 5.40 5.18
CA GLY A 2 -8.42 5.97 6.19
C GLY A 2 -9.14 4.96 7.09
N ALA A 3 -9.58 3.83 6.53
CA ALA A 3 -10.21 2.76 7.31
C ALA A 3 -9.26 2.16 8.36
N GLU A 4 -7.97 2.03 8.04
CA GLU A 4 -6.93 1.55 8.97
C GLU A 4 -6.71 2.50 10.14
N LEU A 5 -7.00 3.79 9.94
CA LEU A 5 -6.95 4.82 10.98
C LEU A 5 -8.27 4.96 11.74
N GLY A 6 -9.26 4.13 11.45
CA GLY A 6 -10.59 4.23 12.04
C GLY A 6 -11.45 5.38 11.52
N ALA A 7 -11.06 6.01 10.41
CA ALA A 7 -11.84 7.08 9.81
C ALA A 7 -13.11 6.55 9.13
N THR A 8 -14.21 7.29 9.25
CA THR A 8 -15.47 6.97 8.59
C THR A 8 -15.36 7.12 7.07
N THR A 9 -14.58 8.09 6.61
CA THR A 9 -14.34 8.35 5.19
C THR A 9 -12.98 8.99 4.99
N SER A 10 -12.49 8.96 3.75
CA SER A 10 -11.25 9.63 3.34
C SER A 10 -11.47 10.30 1.99
N ILE A 11 -10.99 11.53 1.87
CA ILE A 11 -11.05 12.29 0.64
C ILE A 11 -9.63 12.68 0.25
N PHE A 12 -9.26 12.39 -0.99
CA PHE A 12 -7.97 12.78 -1.56
C PHE A 12 -8.21 13.81 -2.67
N PRO A 13 -7.32 14.80 -2.83
CA PRO A 13 -7.38 15.66 -3.99
C PRO A 13 -7.18 14.84 -5.27
N SER A 14 -7.83 15.27 -6.35
CA SER A 14 -7.62 14.70 -7.68
C SER A 14 -6.73 15.60 -8.51
N ASP A 15 -5.75 15.01 -9.17
CA ASP A 15 -4.74 15.68 -9.98
C ASP A 15 -4.71 15.15 -11.42
N GLU A 16 -3.76 15.60 -12.20
CA GLU A 16 -3.56 15.13 -13.59
C GLU A 16 -3.29 13.62 -13.67
N ILE A 17 -2.64 13.04 -12.68
CA ILE A 17 -2.40 11.58 -12.64
C ILE A 17 -3.73 10.83 -12.52
N THR A 18 -4.66 11.35 -11.71
CA THR A 18 -6.03 10.81 -11.59
C THR A 18 -6.77 10.93 -12.92
N HIS A 19 -6.64 12.06 -13.61
CA HIS A 19 -7.23 12.26 -14.94
C HIS A 19 -6.68 11.26 -15.96
N GLU A 20 -5.37 11.14 -16.09
CA GLU A 20 -4.73 10.18 -17.00
C GLU A 20 -5.14 8.73 -16.70
N PHE A 21 -5.23 8.37 -15.43
CA PHE A 21 -5.71 7.04 -15.04
C PHE A 21 -7.15 6.78 -15.52
N LEU A 22 -8.07 7.71 -15.26
CA LEU A 22 -9.46 7.58 -15.70
C LEU A 22 -9.57 7.52 -17.22
N LYS A 23 -8.79 8.33 -17.93
CA LYS A 23 -8.69 8.29 -19.39
C LYS A 23 -8.21 6.93 -19.89
N ALA A 24 -7.17 6.37 -19.31
CA ALA A 24 -6.68 5.03 -19.67
C ALA A 24 -7.70 3.92 -19.41
N GLN A 25 -8.64 4.15 -18.49
CA GLN A 25 -9.76 3.23 -18.19
C GLN A 25 -10.99 3.49 -19.06
N GLY A 26 -10.96 4.41 -20.04
CA GLY A 26 -12.09 4.81 -20.85
C GLY A 26 -13.19 5.52 -20.07
N ARG A 27 -12.84 6.22 -19.01
CA ARG A 27 -13.75 6.93 -18.10
C ARG A 27 -13.33 8.39 -17.89
N GLU A 28 -12.74 9.00 -18.91
CA GLU A 28 -12.24 10.38 -18.85
C GLU A 28 -13.32 11.38 -18.41
N GLU A 29 -14.57 11.17 -18.86
CA GLU A 29 -15.73 12.00 -18.53
C GLU A 29 -16.12 11.96 -17.03
N ALA A 30 -15.65 10.96 -16.30
CA ALA A 30 -15.87 10.85 -14.85
C ALA A 30 -14.87 11.69 -14.02
N TYR A 31 -13.87 12.28 -14.68
CA TYR A 31 -12.91 13.12 -13.97
C TYR A 31 -13.54 14.44 -13.55
N THR A 32 -13.39 14.75 -12.28
CA THR A 32 -13.74 16.06 -11.71
C THR A 32 -12.59 16.51 -10.82
N PRO A 33 -11.99 17.69 -11.08
CA PRO A 33 -10.98 18.24 -10.18
C PRO A 33 -11.54 18.39 -8.76
N LEU A 34 -10.80 17.91 -7.80
CA LEU A 34 -11.14 18.00 -6.38
C LEU A 34 -9.91 18.45 -5.60
N CYS A 35 -10.05 19.53 -4.87
CA CYS A 35 -9.06 19.99 -3.90
C CYS A 35 -9.76 20.60 -2.71
N ALA A 36 -9.04 20.74 -1.60
CA ALA A 36 -9.53 21.48 -0.47
C ALA A 36 -9.68 22.98 -0.83
N ASP A 37 -10.64 23.65 -0.20
CA ASP A 37 -10.77 25.11 -0.32
C ASP A 37 -9.54 25.80 0.28
N ALA A 38 -9.22 27.00 -0.20
CA ALA A 38 -8.04 27.75 0.23
C ALA A 38 -8.09 28.14 1.73
N ASP A 39 -9.28 28.20 2.29
CA ASP A 39 -9.57 28.55 3.68
C ASP A 39 -10.07 27.32 4.49
N ALA A 40 -9.84 26.12 3.98
CA ALA A 40 -10.18 24.90 4.71
C ALA A 40 -9.49 24.84 6.08
N VAL A 41 -10.27 24.52 7.11
CA VAL A 41 -9.78 24.40 8.48
C VAL A 41 -9.83 22.93 8.89
N TYR A 42 -8.76 22.45 9.49
CA TYR A 42 -8.62 21.08 9.95
C TYR A 42 -8.47 21.04 11.47
N ASP A 43 -9.04 20.03 12.11
CA ASP A 43 -8.89 19.82 13.55
C ASP A 43 -7.46 19.37 13.89
N GLU A 44 -6.82 18.64 13.00
CA GLU A 44 -5.47 18.14 13.16
C GLU A 44 -4.75 18.06 11.82
N GLU A 45 -3.45 18.28 11.84
CA GLU A 45 -2.58 18.15 10.67
C GLU A 45 -1.44 17.18 10.98
N VAL A 46 -1.25 16.18 10.13
CA VAL A 46 -0.17 15.20 10.24
C VAL A 46 0.80 15.37 9.08
N ASN A 47 2.02 15.77 9.39
CA ASN A 47 3.09 15.93 8.41
C ASN A 47 4.05 14.74 8.45
N ILE A 48 4.19 14.05 7.32
CA ILE A 48 5.06 12.86 7.18
C ILE A 48 6.19 13.17 6.21
N ASP A 49 7.41 13.19 6.73
CA ASP A 49 8.63 13.33 5.92
C ASP A 49 8.99 11.98 5.31
N LEU A 50 8.69 11.80 4.03
CA LEU A 50 8.93 10.56 3.29
C LEU A 50 10.43 10.18 3.22
N SER A 51 11.33 11.15 3.38
CA SER A 51 12.78 10.89 3.35
C SER A 51 13.29 10.18 4.62
N LYS A 52 12.49 10.21 5.69
CA LYS A 52 12.81 9.60 7.00
C LYS A 52 12.10 8.27 7.24
N LEU A 53 11.28 7.83 6.28
CA LEU A 53 10.58 6.56 6.43
C LEU A 53 11.55 5.39 6.29
N GLU A 54 11.40 4.43 7.20
CA GLU A 54 12.01 3.12 7.13
C GLU A 54 10.93 2.04 7.01
N PRO A 55 11.28 0.85 6.49
CA PRO A 55 10.34 -0.27 6.45
C PRO A 55 9.90 -0.69 7.85
N LEU A 56 8.60 -0.71 8.07
CA LEU A 56 7.98 -1.10 9.33
C LEU A 56 7.13 -2.36 9.14
N ALA A 57 6.96 -3.11 10.23
CA ALA A 57 6.10 -4.28 10.28
C ALA A 57 5.21 -4.24 11.52
N ALA A 58 3.93 -4.52 11.32
CA ALA A 58 3.00 -4.76 12.42
C ALA A 58 3.23 -6.18 12.96
N CYS A 59 3.59 -6.27 14.23
CA CYS A 59 3.82 -7.53 14.90
C CYS A 59 2.54 -8.05 15.57
N PRO A 60 2.46 -9.36 15.89
CA PRO A 60 1.34 -9.88 16.67
C PRO A 60 1.23 -9.18 18.04
N HIS A 61 0.07 -8.95 18.54
CA HIS A 61 -1.30 -9.33 18.13
C HIS A 61 -2.14 -8.07 17.85
N SER A 62 -1.51 -6.96 17.52
CA SER A 62 -2.18 -5.69 17.23
C SER A 62 -1.49 -4.96 16.07
N PRO A 63 -2.23 -4.32 15.17
CA PRO A 63 -1.66 -3.44 14.16
C PRO A 63 -0.79 -2.31 14.73
N ASP A 64 -1.03 -1.91 15.97
CA ASP A 64 -0.28 -0.86 16.66
C ASP A 64 1.08 -1.35 17.21
N ASN A 65 1.30 -2.67 17.25
CA ASN A 65 2.57 -3.25 17.67
C ASN A 65 3.59 -3.17 16.52
N VAL A 66 4.00 -1.97 16.19
CA VAL A 66 4.87 -1.68 15.05
C VAL A 66 6.33 -1.75 15.48
N LYS A 67 7.15 -2.42 14.65
CA LYS A 67 8.61 -2.48 14.77
C LYS A 67 9.28 -2.18 13.44
N SER A 68 10.51 -1.68 13.49
CA SER A 68 11.35 -1.62 12.31
C SER A 68 11.67 -3.03 11.80
N VAL A 69 11.65 -3.21 10.48
CA VAL A 69 12.02 -4.49 9.86
C VAL A 69 13.47 -4.89 10.23
N SER A 70 14.33 -3.92 10.44
CA SER A 70 15.72 -4.15 10.89
C SER A 70 15.80 -4.83 12.26
N GLU A 71 14.89 -4.49 13.18
CA GLU A 71 14.81 -5.12 14.52
C GLU A 71 14.34 -6.58 14.45
N LEU A 72 13.64 -6.95 13.39
CA LEU A 72 13.12 -8.29 13.17
C LEU A 72 14.09 -9.19 12.38
N SER A 73 15.27 -8.69 12.08
CA SER A 73 16.29 -9.41 11.32
C SER A 73 16.68 -10.70 12.03
N GLY A 74 16.75 -11.81 11.30
CA GLY A 74 17.10 -13.12 11.83
C GLY A 74 15.93 -13.92 12.44
N MET A 75 14.73 -13.35 12.48
CA MET A 75 13.55 -14.08 12.90
C MET A 75 13.21 -15.20 11.90
N LYS A 76 12.96 -16.40 12.42
CA LYS A 76 12.51 -17.52 11.58
C LYS A 76 11.10 -17.24 11.05
N ILE A 77 10.93 -17.50 9.77
CA ILE A 77 9.66 -17.37 9.08
C ILE A 77 9.26 -18.73 8.51
N ASP A 78 8.06 -19.19 8.76
CA ASP A 78 7.52 -20.46 8.26
C ASP A 78 6.63 -20.27 7.04
N GLN A 79 5.94 -19.10 6.95
CA GLN A 79 5.06 -18.79 5.83
C GLN A 79 5.10 -17.31 5.47
N VAL A 80 5.02 -17.02 4.17
CA VAL A 80 4.86 -15.67 3.60
C VAL A 80 3.61 -15.65 2.73
N CYS A 81 2.74 -14.67 2.95
CA CYS A 81 1.60 -14.39 2.10
C CYS A 81 1.73 -12.97 1.54
N ILE A 82 1.68 -12.83 0.22
CA ILE A 82 1.78 -11.55 -0.48
C ILE A 82 0.50 -11.32 -1.26
N GLY A 83 -0.09 -10.12 -1.12
CA GLY A 83 -1.25 -9.76 -1.91
C GLY A 83 -2.46 -9.38 -1.06
N SER A 84 -3.61 -9.97 -1.36
CA SER A 84 -4.94 -9.67 -0.85
C SER A 84 -5.61 -8.46 -1.52
N CYS A 85 -6.54 -7.77 -0.87
CA CYS A 85 -7.32 -6.68 -1.47
C CYS A 85 -6.59 -5.33 -1.47
N THR A 86 -5.60 -5.12 -0.61
CA THR A 86 -4.97 -3.81 -0.41
C THR A 86 -3.64 -3.69 -1.16
N ASN A 87 -2.76 -4.68 -1.05
CA ASN A 87 -1.39 -4.62 -1.56
C ASN A 87 -1.16 -5.65 -2.68
N SER A 88 -2.00 -5.64 -3.69
CA SER A 88 -1.95 -6.57 -4.81
C SER A 88 -2.30 -5.92 -6.14
N SER A 89 -2.04 -4.62 -6.27
CA SER A 89 -2.13 -3.94 -7.56
C SER A 89 -1.12 -4.50 -8.56
N LEU A 90 -1.30 -4.23 -9.84
CA LEU A 90 -0.32 -4.60 -10.86
C LEU A 90 1.09 -4.11 -10.50
N LEU A 91 1.21 -2.86 -10.03
CA LEU A 91 2.49 -2.30 -9.64
C LEU A 91 3.13 -3.07 -8.47
N ASP A 92 2.35 -3.46 -7.47
CA ASP A 92 2.83 -4.24 -6.33
C ASP A 92 3.31 -5.62 -6.78
N MET A 93 2.53 -6.29 -7.63
CA MET A 93 2.91 -7.60 -8.17
C MET A 93 4.16 -7.53 -9.05
N MET A 94 4.33 -6.46 -9.83
CA MET A 94 5.55 -6.22 -10.60
C MET A 94 6.78 -6.02 -9.70
N LYS A 95 6.63 -5.30 -8.58
CA LYS A 95 7.71 -5.15 -7.59
C LYS A 95 8.08 -6.50 -6.97
N VAL A 96 7.09 -7.29 -6.57
CA VAL A 96 7.31 -8.64 -6.05
C VAL A 96 8.04 -9.51 -7.07
N ALA A 97 7.59 -9.52 -8.32
CA ALA A 97 8.22 -10.27 -9.40
C ALA A 97 9.68 -9.82 -9.63
N HIS A 98 9.94 -8.51 -9.59
CA HIS A 98 11.29 -7.97 -9.73
C HIS A 98 12.21 -8.42 -8.58
N ILE A 99 11.72 -8.37 -7.35
CA ILE A 99 12.50 -8.76 -6.16
C ILE A 99 12.80 -10.26 -6.16
N LEU A 100 11.84 -11.08 -6.57
CA LEU A 100 11.95 -12.55 -6.55
C LEU A 100 12.60 -13.14 -7.80
N LYS A 101 12.78 -12.36 -8.85
CA LYS A 101 13.35 -12.83 -10.12
C LYS A 101 14.70 -13.51 -9.91
N GLY A 102 14.81 -14.76 -10.37
CA GLY A 102 16.03 -15.56 -10.27
C GLY A 102 16.34 -16.09 -8.87
N LYS A 103 15.41 -15.94 -7.92
CA LYS A 103 15.54 -16.46 -6.56
C LYS A 103 14.68 -17.70 -6.37
N THR A 104 15.07 -18.55 -5.45
CA THR A 104 14.31 -19.73 -5.02
C THR A 104 13.87 -19.53 -3.58
N VAL A 105 12.63 -19.86 -3.30
CA VAL A 105 12.10 -19.83 -1.92
C VAL A 105 12.83 -20.90 -1.09
N ASN A 106 13.16 -20.55 0.15
CA ASN A 106 13.72 -21.51 1.09
C ASN A 106 12.75 -22.71 1.21
N PRO A 107 13.25 -23.98 1.14
CA PRO A 107 12.39 -25.16 1.22
C PRO A 107 11.57 -25.28 2.51
N ASP A 108 12.02 -24.63 3.59
CA ASP A 108 11.32 -24.61 4.87
C ASP A 108 10.25 -23.50 4.96
N VAL A 109 10.09 -22.69 3.91
CA VAL A 109 9.14 -21.57 3.89
C VAL A 109 8.08 -21.78 2.82
N SER A 110 6.81 -21.68 3.22
CA SER A 110 5.68 -21.64 2.29
C SER A 110 5.45 -20.21 1.77
N LEU A 111 5.40 -20.02 0.45
CA LEU A 111 5.09 -18.73 -0.18
C LEU A 111 3.79 -18.83 -0.96
N ALA A 112 2.84 -17.95 -0.62
CA ALA A 112 1.59 -17.76 -1.34
C ALA A 112 1.52 -16.33 -1.89
N ILE A 113 1.13 -16.19 -3.16
CA ILE A 113 0.94 -14.89 -3.81
C ILE A 113 -0.49 -14.83 -4.37
N ALA A 114 -1.24 -13.83 -3.95
CA ALA A 114 -2.65 -13.64 -4.33
C ALA A 114 -2.84 -12.27 -5.00
N PRO A 115 -2.91 -12.20 -6.34
CA PRO A 115 -3.25 -10.96 -7.05
C PRO A 115 -4.63 -10.45 -6.67
N GLY A 116 -4.83 -9.14 -6.70
CA GLY A 116 -6.10 -8.50 -6.33
C GLY A 116 -7.26 -8.80 -7.28
N SER A 117 -6.95 -9.16 -8.51
CA SER A 117 -7.93 -9.52 -9.52
C SER A 117 -7.33 -10.44 -10.59
N LYS A 118 -8.21 -10.95 -11.43
CA LYS A 118 -7.81 -11.75 -12.60
C LYS A 118 -7.14 -10.90 -13.70
N GLN A 119 -7.28 -9.58 -13.62
CA GLN A 119 -6.67 -8.65 -14.58
C GLN A 119 -5.25 -8.25 -14.19
N VAL A 120 -4.92 -8.35 -12.90
CA VAL A 120 -3.57 -8.16 -12.37
C VAL A 120 -2.69 -9.34 -12.70
#